data_35bde3f43c014a4a7f9d15d9f4bd5a1f
#
_entry.id   35bde3f43c014a4a7f9d15d9f4bd5a1f
#
_cell.length_a   1.000
_cell.length_b   1.000
_cell.length_c   1.000
_cell.angle_alpha   90.00
_cell.angle_beta   90.00
_cell.angle_gamma   90.00
#
_symmetry.space_group_name_H-M   'P 1'
#
loop_
_entity.id
_entity.type
_entity.pdbx_description
1 polymer ?
#
loop_
_entity_poly.entity_id
_entity_poly.type
_entity_poly.pdbx_seq_one_letter_code
_entity_poly.pdbx_strand_id
1 'polypeptide(L)'
;VELFEYRGDAEDQPFLIDRYARMPEKVPLTLHAKTLVIDRQVVYIGSFNMDPRSTHLNTEIGLIIESPPLAQAVATLIERDMAPHNSWRLEPTAEGRIEWVTQREGRPVRAEAEPDIGVGEALKFLLLAILPIGELI
;
A
#
# COMPACT_ATOMS: atom_id res chain seq x y z
N VAL A 1 -0.62 5.51 -14.91
CA VAL A 1 -0.59 5.39 -13.43
C VAL A 1 0.24 4.17 -13.09
N GLU A 2 1.19 4.32 -12.18
CA GLU A 2 1.93 3.19 -11.60
C GLU A 2 1.29 2.85 -10.26
N LEU A 3 1.15 1.55 -9.97
CA LEU A 3 0.56 1.05 -8.74
C LEU A 3 1.61 0.19 -8.02
N PHE A 4 1.73 0.42 -6.73
CA PHE A 4 2.63 -0.32 -5.86
C PHE A 4 1.87 -0.79 -4.62
N GLU A 5 2.12 -2.02 -4.23
CA GLU A 5 1.59 -2.64 -3.02
C GLU A 5 2.74 -2.95 -2.07
N TYR A 6 2.71 -2.34 -0.88
CA TYR A 6 3.76 -2.53 0.10
C TYR A 6 3.74 -3.95 0.66
N ARG A 7 4.88 -4.62 0.66
CA ARG A 7 5.00 -6.00 1.12
C ARG A 7 4.99 -6.11 2.63
N GLY A 8 4.24 -7.05 3.16
CA GLY A 8 4.24 -7.36 4.59
C GLY A 8 5.58 -7.88 5.12
N ASP A 9 6.48 -8.35 4.21
CA ASP A 9 7.84 -8.82 4.48
C ASP A 9 8.93 -7.94 3.83
N ALA A 10 8.66 -6.64 3.64
CA ALA A 10 9.59 -5.68 3.04
C ALA A 10 10.98 -5.71 3.70
N GLU A 11 12.05 -5.60 2.88
CA GLU A 11 13.42 -5.71 3.38
C GLU A 11 13.81 -4.59 4.33
N ASP A 12 13.26 -3.37 4.15
CA ASP A 12 13.50 -2.20 5.02
C ASP A 12 12.62 -2.18 6.28
N GLN A 13 11.70 -3.14 6.43
CA GLN A 13 10.81 -3.24 7.59
C GLN A 13 11.52 -3.18 8.95
N PRO A 14 12.69 -3.81 9.15
CA PRO A 14 13.41 -3.74 10.41
C PRO A 14 13.78 -2.32 10.84
N PHE A 15 14.03 -1.41 9.90
CA PHE A 15 14.34 -0.01 10.19
C PHE A 15 13.13 0.80 10.66
N LEU A 16 11.93 0.41 10.20
CA LEU A 16 10.68 1.02 10.62
C LEU A 16 10.23 0.54 12.00
N ILE A 17 10.63 -0.68 12.37
CA ILE A 17 10.20 -1.37 13.59
C ILE A 17 11.23 -1.27 14.73
N ASP A 18 12.29 -0.50 14.62
CA ASP A 18 13.30 -0.40 15.68
C ASP A 18 12.68 0.00 17.05
N ARG A 19 11.56 0.73 17.06
CA ARG A 19 10.72 0.95 18.24
C ARG A 19 9.99 -0.30 18.73
N TYR A 20 9.79 -1.30 17.87
CA TYR A 20 9.04 -2.54 18.13
C TYR A 20 9.96 -3.77 18.18
N ALA A 21 11.29 -3.58 18.15
CA ALA A 21 12.30 -4.64 18.24
C ALA A 21 12.17 -5.54 19.49
N ARG A 22 11.23 -5.24 20.38
CA ARG A 22 10.87 -6.07 21.54
C ARG A 22 9.67 -6.97 21.30
N MET A 23 9.06 -6.97 20.11
CA MET A 23 7.97 -7.90 19.79
C MET A 23 8.55 -9.25 19.40
N PRO A 24 8.14 -10.35 20.06
CA PRO A 24 8.73 -11.69 19.88
C PRO A 24 8.35 -12.35 18.54
N GLU A 25 7.45 -11.79 17.76
CA GLU A 25 7.01 -12.33 16.48
C GLU A 25 7.13 -11.26 15.38
N LYS A 26 7.52 -11.68 14.17
CA LYS A 26 7.46 -10.86 12.97
C LYS A 26 5.99 -10.57 12.67
N VAL A 27 5.49 -9.43 13.13
CA VAL A 27 4.16 -8.95 12.76
C VAL A 27 4.26 -8.34 11.37
N PRO A 28 3.50 -8.82 10.37
CA PRO A 28 3.47 -8.18 9.07
C PRO A 28 2.98 -6.74 9.23
N LEU A 29 3.76 -5.79 8.71
CA LEU A 29 3.34 -4.40 8.69
C LEU A 29 2.39 -4.17 7.51
N THR A 30 1.23 -3.62 7.83
CA THR A 30 0.32 -3.08 6.81
C THR A 30 0.44 -1.56 6.77
N LEU A 31 0.57 -1.01 5.58
CA LEU A 31 0.60 0.42 5.36
C LEU A 31 -0.84 0.97 5.46
N HIS A 32 -1.08 1.90 6.39
CA HIS A 32 -2.38 2.54 6.57
C HIS A 32 -2.28 4.08 6.46
N ALA A 33 -1.32 4.58 5.70
CA ALA A 33 -1.11 6.00 5.48
C ALA A 33 -2.08 6.55 4.41
N LYS A 34 -2.67 7.72 4.65
CA LYS A 34 -3.44 8.50 3.69
C LYS A 34 -2.69 9.80 3.46
N THR A 35 -1.73 9.73 2.56
CA THR A 35 -0.79 10.82 2.28
C THR A 35 -0.70 11.04 0.78
N LEU A 36 -0.70 12.31 0.38
CA LEU A 36 -0.53 12.72 -1.00
C LEU A 36 0.56 13.80 -1.07
N VAL A 37 1.45 13.69 -2.04
CA VAL A 37 2.45 14.72 -2.33
C VAL A 37 2.19 15.28 -3.72
N ILE A 38 2.09 16.60 -3.84
CA ILE A 38 1.87 17.30 -5.09
C ILE A 38 3.10 18.15 -5.41
N ASP A 39 3.71 17.88 -6.57
CA ASP A 39 4.87 18.62 -7.13
C ASP A 39 6.04 18.79 -6.15
N ARG A 40 6.15 17.92 -5.15
CA ARG A 40 7.13 18.03 -4.05
C ARG A 40 7.08 19.39 -3.32
N GLN A 41 5.93 20.02 -3.29
CA GLN A 41 5.69 21.32 -2.66
C GLN A 41 4.59 21.27 -1.61
N VAL A 42 3.55 20.49 -1.86
CA VAL A 42 2.38 20.37 -0.98
C VAL A 42 2.22 18.93 -0.51
N VAL A 43 1.91 18.75 0.75
CA VAL A 43 1.58 17.45 1.36
C VAL A 43 0.16 17.49 1.90
N TYR A 44 -0.62 16.48 1.57
CA TYR A 44 -1.81 16.11 2.32
C TYR A 44 -1.47 14.94 3.25
N ILE A 45 -1.89 15.04 4.51
CA ILE A 45 -1.85 13.96 5.50
C ILE A 45 -3.18 13.93 6.22
N GLY A 46 -3.86 12.77 6.25
CA GLY A 46 -5.18 12.70 6.86
C GLY A 46 -5.69 11.27 7.06
N SER A 47 -6.97 11.20 7.39
CA SER A 47 -7.71 9.94 7.57
C SER A 47 -8.51 9.53 6.33
N PHE A 48 -8.71 10.44 5.35
CA PHE A 48 -9.55 10.23 4.19
C PHE A 48 -9.01 9.14 3.25
N ASN A 49 -9.77 8.10 3.03
CA ASN A 49 -9.54 7.10 1.99
C ASN A 49 -10.21 7.54 0.68
N MET A 50 -9.66 7.12 -0.46
CA MET A 50 -10.29 7.37 -1.77
C MET A 50 -11.40 6.32 -2.04
N ASP A 51 -12.39 6.26 -1.14
CA ASP A 51 -13.52 5.34 -1.22
C ASP A 51 -14.86 6.05 -0.96
N PRO A 52 -16.00 5.46 -1.37
CA PRO A 52 -17.32 6.06 -1.16
C PRO A 52 -17.69 6.26 0.31
N ARG A 53 -17.20 5.42 1.21
CA ARG A 53 -17.49 5.49 2.63
C ARG A 53 -16.84 6.72 3.27
N SER A 54 -15.56 6.96 2.99
CA SER A 54 -14.86 8.17 3.44
C SER A 54 -15.47 9.43 2.83
N THR A 55 -15.96 9.33 1.58
CA THR A 55 -16.54 10.46 0.86
C THR A 55 -17.92 10.86 1.42
N HIS A 56 -18.73 9.89 1.85
CA HIS A 56 -20.16 10.14 2.11
C HIS A 56 -20.63 9.83 3.53
N LEU A 57 -19.91 8.99 4.28
CA LEU A 57 -20.40 8.46 5.57
C LEU A 57 -19.49 8.77 6.75
N ASN A 58 -18.18 8.77 6.56
CA ASN A 58 -17.23 8.96 7.65
C ASN A 58 -17.00 10.43 7.96
N THR A 59 -16.66 10.71 9.21
CA THR A 59 -16.04 11.99 9.58
C THR A 59 -14.53 11.85 9.36
N GLU A 60 -14.00 12.70 8.49
CA GLU A 60 -12.60 12.67 8.11
C GLU A 60 -11.89 13.96 8.53
N ILE A 61 -10.60 13.87 8.79
CA ILE A 61 -9.74 15.00 9.08
C ILE A 61 -8.48 14.92 8.22
N GLY A 62 -8.01 16.06 7.72
CA GLY A 62 -6.77 16.14 6.96
C GLY A 62 -6.13 17.51 7.05
N LEU A 63 -4.83 17.51 6.86
CA LEU A 63 -4.00 18.71 6.77
C LEU A 63 -3.46 18.83 5.36
N ILE A 64 -3.58 20.02 4.77
CA ILE A 64 -2.88 20.41 3.56
C ILE A 64 -1.76 21.35 3.97
N ILE A 65 -0.52 20.98 3.69
CA ILE A 65 0.67 21.69 4.17
C ILE A 65 1.49 22.10 2.96
N GLU A 66 1.60 23.40 2.75
CA GLU A 66 2.50 23.97 1.74
C GLU A 66 3.90 24.12 2.36
N SER A 67 4.77 23.16 2.10
CA SER A 67 6.13 23.11 2.62
C SER A 67 7.02 22.24 1.73
N PRO A 68 7.81 22.81 0.83
CA PRO A 68 8.71 22.05 -0.01
C PRO A 68 9.68 21.13 0.75
N PRO A 69 10.28 21.53 1.88
CA PRO A 69 11.13 20.62 2.65
C PRO A 69 10.38 19.39 3.19
N LEU A 70 9.16 19.59 3.71
CA LEU A 70 8.34 18.47 4.19
C LEU A 70 7.87 17.59 3.01
N ALA A 71 7.41 18.21 1.92
CA ALA A 71 6.96 17.49 0.74
C ALA A 71 8.09 16.64 0.13
N GLN A 72 9.31 17.15 0.08
CA GLN A 72 10.47 16.39 -0.35
C GLN A 72 10.78 15.21 0.58
N ALA A 73 10.74 15.42 1.90
CA ALA A 73 10.99 14.36 2.87
C ALA A 73 9.94 13.24 2.78
N VAL A 74 8.65 13.60 2.66
CA VAL A 74 7.55 12.63 2.51
C VAL A 74 7.64 11.91 1.17
N ALA A 75 7.95 12.61 0.07
CA ALA A 75 8.15 11.97 -1.24
C ALA A 75 9.28 10.93 -1.19
N THR A 76 10.41 11.27 -0.55
CA THR A 76 11.53 10.33 -0.38
C THR A 76 11.14 9.09 0.43
N LEU A 77 10.29 9.25 1.45
CA LEU A 77 9.76 8.13 2.23
C LEU A 77 8.89 7.22 1.34
N ILE A 78 7.95 7.80 0.59
CA ILE A 78 7.08 7.06 -0.34
C ILE A 78 7.91 6.34 -1.41
N GLU A 79 8.90 6.99 -2.00
CA GLU A 79 9.79 6.40 -3.01
C GLU A 79 10.60 5.22 -2.46
N ARG A 80 11.05 5.31 -1.21
CA ARG A 80 11.69 4.17 -0.53
C ARG A 80 10.71 3.01 -0.36
N ASP A 81 9.48 3.29 0.07
CA ASP A 81 8.47 2.26 0.27
C ASP A 81 8.06 1.61 -1.07
N MET A 82 8.09 2.37 -2.19
CA MET A 82 7.88 1.88 -3.55
C MET A 82 9.07 1.14 -4.15
N ALA A 83 10.22 1.09 -3.47
CA ALA A 83 11.41 0.40 -3.98
C ALA A 83 11.11 -1.08 -4.28
N PRO A 84 11.74 -1.68 -5.32
CA PRO A 84 11.43 -3.04 -5.76
C PRO A 84 11.62 -4.12 -4.69
N HIS A 85 12.42 -3.89 -3.66
CA HIS A 85 12.64 -4.82 -2.54
C HIS A 85 11.63 -4.62 -1.39
N ASN A 86 10.82 -3.55 -1.43
CA ASN A 86 9.83 -3.21 -0.43
C ASN A 86 8.38 -3.39 -0.92
N SER A 87 8.16 -3.29 -2.21
CA SER A 87 6.82 -3.31 -2.80
C SER A 87 6.71 -4.24 -4.00
N TRP A 88 5.50 -4.71 -4.23
CA TRP A 88 5.07 -5.27 -5.50
C TRP A 88 4.64 -4.13 -6.42
N ARG A 89 5.22 -4.06 -7.62
CA ARG A 89 4.73 -3.21 -8.71
C ARG A 89 3.71 -4.01 -9.52
N LEU A 90 2.55 -3.44 -9.77
CA LEU A 90 1.51 -4.06 -10.58
C LEU A 90 1.72 -3.70 -12.04
N GLU A 91 1.92 -4.69 -12.89
CA GLU A 91 2.16 -4.54 -14.33
C GLU A 91 1.05 -5.20 -15.14
N PRO A 92 0.45 -4.51 -16.14
CA PRO A 92 -0.50 -5.14 -17.04
C PRO A 92 0.26 -6.09 -17.99
N THR A 93 -0.28 -7.29 -18.19
CA THR A 93 0.23 -8.24 -19.20
C THR A 93 -0.39 -7.97 -20.57
N ALA A 94 0.18 -8.58 -21.62
CA ALA A 94 -0.36 -8.48 -22.97
C ALA A 94 -1.78 -9.04 -23.10
N GLU A 95 -2.15 -9.98 -22.23
CA GLU A 95 -3.48 -10.60 -22.14
C GLU A 95 -4.49 -9.79 -21.33
N GLY A 96 -4.10 -8.60 -20.81
CA GLY A 96 -4.96 -7.74 -19.99
C GLY A 96 -5.15 -8.20 -18.55
N ARG A 97 -4.29 -9.10 -18.07
CA ARG A 97 -4.23 -9.49 -16.65
C ARG A 97 -3.26 -8.57 -15.90
N ILE A 98 -3.26 -8.66 -14.58
CA ILE A 98 -2.29 -7.98 -13.71
C ILE A 98 -1.26 -9.01 -13.24
N GLU A 99 0.01 -8.62 -13.28
CA GLU A 99 1.13 -9.36 -12.72
C GLU A 99 1.80 -8.52 -11.64
N TRP A 100 2.17 -9.13 -10.52
CA TRP A 100 2.91 -8.51 -9.42
C TRP A 100 4.41 -8.76 -9.59
N VAL A 101 5.19 -7.71 -9.61
CA VAL A 101 6.65 -7.77 -9.83
C VAL A 101 7.37 -7.13 -8.66
N THR A 102 8.32 -7.84 -8.07
CA THR A 102 9.16 -7.36 -6.96
C THR A 102 10.59 -7.87 -7.10
N GLN A 103 11.46 -7.52 -6.16
CA GLN A 103 12.78 -8.11 -6.00
C GLN A 103 12.91 -8.75 -4.61
N ARG A 104 13.52 -9.92 -4.55
CA ARG A 104 13.94 -10.58 -3.30
C ARG A 104 15.42 -10.95 -3.43
N GLU A 105 16.22 -10.51 -2.48
CA GLU A 105 17.69 -10.74 -2.51
C GLU A 105 18.32 -10.32 -3.85
N GLY A 106 17.86 -9.19 -4.41
CA GLY A 106 18.34 -8.65 -5.68
C GLY A 106 17.88 -9.43 -6.93
N ARG A 107 17.00 -10.43 -6.82
CA ARG A 107 16.45 -11.20 -7.93
C ARG A 107 15.01 -10.81 -8.22
N PRO A 108 14.62 -10.65 -9.50
CA PRO A 108 13.24 -10.39 -9.85
C PRO A 108 12.35 -11.60 -9.51
N VAL A 109 11.20 -11.32 -8.91
CA VAL A 109 10.16 -12.29 -8.59
C VAL A 109 8.85 -11.79 -9.19
N ARG A 110 8.09 -12.69 -9.83
CA ARG A 110 6.80 -12.40 -10.45
C ARG A 110 5.73 -13.33 -9.88
N ALA A 111 4.52 -12.80 -9.75
CA ALA A 111 3.34 -13.56 -9.33
C ALA A 111 2.13 -13.19 -10.20
N GLU A 112 1.37 -14.19 -10.62
CA GLU A 112 0.17 -14.04 -11.45
C GLU A 112 -1.12 -13.86 -10.61
N ALA A 113 -1.02 -13.99 -9.30
CA ALA A 113 -2.08 -13.77 -8.34
C ALA A 113 -1.53 -12.94 -7.18
N GLU A 114 -2.40 -12.28 -6.43
CA GLU A 114 -2.06 -11.46 -5.28
C GLU A 114 -1.24 -12.26 -4.25
N PRO A 115 0.03 -11.88 -4.01
CA PRO A 115 0.99 -12.77 -3.35
C PRO A 115 0.73 -13.02 -1.87
N ASP A 116 0.11 -12.05 -1.18
CA ASP A 116 -0.06 -12.06 0.27
C ASP A 116 -1.46 -12.57 0.70
N ILE A 117 -2.29 -12.99 -0.27
CA ILE A 117 -3.60 -13.58 0.00
C ILE A 117 -3.51 -15.11 -0.01
N GLY A 118 -3.81 -15.73 1.14
CA GLY A 118 -3.96 -17.18 1.24
C GLY A 118 -5.17 -17.70 0.44
N VAL A 119 -5.11 -18.95 -0.06
CA VAL A 119 -6.19 -19.57 -0.84
C VAL A 119 -7.54 -19.49 -0.11
N GLY A 120 -7.58 -19.61 1.22
CA GLY A 120 -8.78 -19.49 2.02
C GLY A 120 -9.37 -18.07 2.02
N GLU A 121 -8.53 -17.05 2.01
CA GLU A 121 -8.96 -15.65 1.92
C GLU A 121 -9.44 -15.31 0.52
N ALA A 122 -8.73 -15.76 -0.52
CA ALA A 122 -9.16 -15.59 -1.91
C ALA A 122 -10.55 -16.19 -2.14
N LEU A 123 -10.83 -17.39 -1.61
CA LEU A 123 -12.16 -18.02 -1.67
C LEU A 123 -13.21 -17.22 -0.91
N LYS A 124 -12.87 -16.67 0.26
CA LYS A 124 -13.76 -15.80 1.05
C LYS A 124 -14.13 -14.54 0.28
N PHE A 125 -13.15 -13.87 -0.34
CA PHE A 125 -13.40 -12.68 -1.17
C PHE A 125 -14.25 -12.99 -2.40
N LEU A 126 -14.03 -14.14 -3.05
CA LEU A 126 -14.85 -14.61 -4.16
C LEU A 126 -16.31 -14.83 -3.73
N LEU A 127 -16.53 -15.43 -2.57
CA LEU A 127 -17.89 -15.63 -2.01
C LEU A 127 -18.54 -14.30 -1.62
N LEU A 128 -17.78 -13.36 -1.06
CA LEU A 128 -18.29 -12.03 -0.72
C LEU A 128 -18.62 -11.19 -1.97
N ALA A 129 -17.87 -11.36 -3.06
CA ALA A 129 -18.12 -10.65 -4.32
C ALA A 129 -19.46 -11.08 -5.00
N ILE A 130 -20.00 -12.25 -4.67
CA ILE A 130 -21.29 -12.74 -5.17
C ILE A 130 -22.46 -12.17 -4.36
N LEU A 131 -22.22 -11.68 -3.13
CA LEU A 131 -23.25 -11.09 -2.30
C LEU A 131 -23.49 -9.62 -2.70
N PRO A 132 -24.75 -9.16 -2.79
CA PRO A 132 -25.08 -7.77 -3.11
C PRO A 132 -24.83 -6.85 -1.89
N ILE A 133 -23.60 -6.84 -1.40
CA ILE A 133 -23.18 -6.01 -0.24
C ILE A 133 -22.64 -4.65 -0.64
N GLY A 134 -22.64 -4.31 -1.93
CA GLY A 134 -22.16 -3.04 -2.45
C GLY A 134 -22.88 -1.79 -1.92
N GLU A 135 -24.06 -1.95 -1.29
CA GLU A 135 -24.80 -0.88 -0.61
C GLU A 135 -24.44 -0.76 0.89
N LEU A 136 -23.64 -1.67 1.43
CA LEU A 136 -23.27 -1.73 2.86
C LEU A 136 -21.83 -1.34 3.15
N ILE A 137 -21.05 -1.00 2.11
CA ILE A 137 -19.64 -0.63 2.24
C ILE A 137 -19.44 0.80 1.74
#